data_4f554a8900a378a6e3f2130f451a1450
#
_entry.id   4f554a8900a378a6e3f2130f451a1450
#
_cell.length_a   1.000
_cell.length_b   1.000
_cell.length_c   1.000
_cell.angle_alpha   90.00
_cell.angle_beta   90.00
_cell.angle_gamma   90.00
#
_symmetry.space_group_name_H-M   'P 1'
#
loop_
_entity.id
_entity.type
_entity.pdbx_description
1 polymer ?
#
loop_
_entity_poly.entity_id
_entity_poly.type
_entity_poly.pdbx_seq_one_letter_code
_entity_poly.pdbx_strand_id
1 'polypeptide(L)'
;MNLSIPQNLRSNPLVNFGSGIPQYSEILPEHIQPAISYLLEQAQAAVDHAVDAQTPATWLGLAEPLEDATESLSRAWGAVAHLNSVADTAELRTAYGEMLPEVTAFMSSLGQNLALYEKFKNLSRSAEFANLTRAQKKVIENALRDF
;
A
#
# COMPACT_ATOMS: atom_id res chain seq x y z
N MET A 1 2.95 5.33 12.96
CA MET A 1 1.83 6.13 13.49
C MET A 1 0.53 5.56 12.93
N ASN A 2 -0.30 5.02 13.80
CA ASN A 2 -1.64 4.60 13.38
C ASN A 2 -2.50 5.86 13.31
N LEU A 3 -2.48 6.56 12.18
CA LEU A 3 -3.37 7.68 11.95
C LEU A 3 -4.80 7.11 11.94
N SER A 4 -5.62 7.53 12.89
CA SER A 4 -7.01 7.07 12.97
C SER A 4 -7.72 7.39 11.66
N ILE A 5 -8.41 6.39 11.10
CA ILE A 5 -9.21 6.58 9.88
C ILE A 5 -10.13 7.80 10.05
N PRO A 6 -10.09 8.77 9.13
CA PRO A 6 -10.97 9.94 9.17
C PRO A 6 -12.44 9.55 9.29
N GLN A 7 -13.21 10.32 10.04
CA GLN A 7 -14.60 9.96 10.35
C GLN A 7 -15.45 9.72 9.09
N ASN A 8 -15.23 10.51 8.06
CA ASN A 8 -15.92 10.41 6.76
C ASN A 8 -15.52 9.17 5.94
N LEU A 9 -14.42 8.48 6.29
CA LEU A 9 -13.96 7.27 5.61
C LEU A 9 -14.21 5.98 6.40
N ARG A 10 -14.69 6.08 7.63
CA ARG A 10 -14.92 4.89 8.49
C ARG A 10 -15.94 3.91 7.93
N SER A 11 -16.90 4.38 7.16
CA SER A 11 -17.90 3.56 6.49
C SER A 11 -17.56 3.25 5.03
N ASN A 12 -16.43 3.75 4.51
CA ASN A 12 -16.04 3.49 3.13
C ASN A 12 -15.57 2.03 2.99
N PRO A 13 -16.20 1.22 2.11
CA PRO A 13 -15.91 -0.21 1.98
C PRO A 13 -14.50 -0.49 1.44
N LEU A 14 -13.85 0.47 0.80
CA LEU A 14 -12.47 0.35 0.32
C LEU A 14 -11.42 0.61 1.40
N VAL A 15 -11.79 1.26 2.50
CA VAL A 15 -10.89 1.56 3.62
C VAL A 15 -11.07 0.56 4.75
N ASN A 16 -12.29 0.08 4.98
CA ASN A 16 -12.67 -0.68 6.16
C ASN A 16 -13.18 -2.09 5.84
N PHE A 17 -12.54 -2.82 4.92
CA PHE A 17 -12.91 -4.23 4.74
C PHE A 17 -11.99 -5.23 5.47
N GLY A 18 -11.07 -4.75 6.30
CA GLY A 18 -10.22 -5.58 7.16
C GLY A 18 -9.44 -6.65 6.39
N SER A 19 -9.31 -7.84 6.98
CA SER A 19 -8.69 -9.02 6.36
C SER A 19 -9.65 -9.85 5.49
N GLY A 20 -10.92 -9.42 5.40
CA GLY A 20 -11.97 -10.13 4.67
C GLY A 20 -11.91 -9.95 3.15
N ILE A 21 -12.87 -10.56 2.47
CA ILE A 21 -13.09 -10.37 1.03
C ILE A 21 -13.75 -8.99 0.83
N PRO A 22 -13.32 -8.21 -0.19
CA PRO A 22 -13.97 -6.94 -0.48
C PRO A 22 -15.47 -7.10 -0.72
N GLN A 23 -16.27 -6.22 -0.13
CA GLN A 23 -17.72 -6.20 -0.32
C GLN A 23 -18.05 -5.49 -1.64
N TYR A 24 -17.81 -6.18 -2.76
CA TYR A 24 -17.91 -5.61 -4.10
C TYR A 24 -19.23 -4.93 -4.39
N SER A 25 -20.35 -5.48 -3.88
CA SER A 25 -21.70 -4.92 -4.05
C SER A 25 -21.92 -3.59 -3.32
N GLU A 26 -21.08 -3.27 -2.34
CA GLU A 26 -21.16 -2.04 -1.55
C GLU A 26 -20.23 -0.94 -2.07
N ILE A 27 -19.31 -1.29 -2.98
CA ILE A 27 -18.37 -0.32 -3.54
C ILE A 27 -19.07 0.47 -4.66
N LEU A 28 -19.25 1.77 -4.44
CA LEU A 28 -19.84 2.71 -5.38
C LEU A 28 -18.75 3.62 -5.97
N PRO A 29 -18.94 4.21 -7.17
CA PRO A 29 -17.96 5.13 -7.78
C PRO A 29 -17.51 6.26 -6.86
N GLU A 30 -18.42 6.83 -6.07
CA GLU A 30 -18.16 7.89 -5.10
C GLU A 30 -17.23 7.48 -3.94
N HIS A 31 -17.07 6.20 -3.69
CA HIS A 31 -16.14 5.69 -2.66
C HIS A 31 -14.68 5.70 -3.11
N ILE A 32 -14.42 5.70 -4.41
CA ILE A 32 -13.10 5.41 -5.00
C ILE A 32 -12.12 6.52 -4.71
N GLN A 33 -12.38 7.74 -5.19
CA GLN A 33 -11.44 8.85 -5.06
C GLN A 33 -11.08 9.14 -3.59
N PRO A 34 -12.02 9.32 -2.65
CA PRO A 34 -11.64 9.62 -1.26
C PRO A 34 -10.89 8.48 -0.57
N ALA A 35 -11.22 7.22 -0.88
CA ALA A 35 -10.52 6.07 -0.30
C ALA A 35 -9.12 5.92 -0.86
N ILE A 36 -8.95 5.95 -2.18
CA ILE A 36 -7.66 5.75 -2.83
C ILE A 36 -6.70 6.92 -2.51
N SER A 37 -7.18 8.18 -2.51
CA SER A 37 -6.36 9.31 -2.09
C SER A 37 -5.86 9.15 -0.65
N TYR A 38 -6.73 8.77 0.28
CA TYR A 38 -6.34 8.53 1.66
C TYR A 38 -5.30 7.40 1.78
N LEU A 39 -5.50 6.28 1.09
CA LEU A 39 -4.58 5.14 1.14
C LEU A 39 -3.23 5.45 0.47
N LEU A 40 -3.22 6.27 -0.59
CA LEU A 40 -1.99 6.81 -1.18
C LEU A 40 -1.22 7.70 -0.19
N GLU A 41 -1.91 8.57 0.53
CA GLU A 41 -1.28 9.39 1.57
C GLU A 41 -0.67 8.54 2.69
N GLN A 42 -1.39 7.48 3.14
CA GLN A 42 -0.87 6.55 4.14
C GLN A 42 0.36 5.78 3.62
N ALA A 43 0.29 5.30 2.39
CA ALA A 43 1.40 4.58 1.76
C ALA A 43 2.62 5.49 1.56
N GLN A 44 2.43 6.74 1.13
CA GLN A 44 3.51 7.72 1.02
C GLN A 44 4.13 8.05 2.39
N ALA A 45 3.31 8.26 3.41
CA ALA A 45 3.80 8.49 4.77
C ALA A 45 4.62 7.31 5.30
N ALA A 46 4.24 6.08 4.97
CA ALA A 46 5.01 4.88 5.32
C ALA A 46 6.36 4.82 4.58
N VAL A 47 6.41 5.23 3.31
CA VAL A 47 7.67 5.35 2.55
C VAL A 47 8.56 6.42 3.17
N ASP A 48 8.02 7.60 3.46
CA ASP A 48 8.77 8.70 4.06
C ASP A 48 9.35 8.30 5.43
N HIS A 49 8.58 7.60 6.24
CA HIS A 49 9.04 7.02 7.50
C HIS A 49 10.14 5.98 7.26
N ALA A 50 9.96 5.08 6.30
CA ALA A 50 10.92 4.02 6.00
C ALA A 50 12.31 4.56 5.58
N VAL A 51 12.35 5.65 4.82
CA VAL A 51 13.61 6.25 4.35
C VAL A 51 14.22 7.24 5.34
N ASP A 52 13.50 7.63 6.38
CA ASP A 52 14.01 8.54 7.41
C ASP A 52 15.29 7.97 8.07
N ALA A 53 16.28 8.83 8.28
CA ALA A 53 17.56 8.43 8.86
C ALA A 53 17.44 7.86 10.28
N GLN A 54 16.42 8.27 11.04
CA GLN A 54 16.16 7.81 12.39
C GLN A 54 15.41 6.46 12.43
N THR A 55 14.80 6.05 11.34
CA THR A 55 14.09 4.76 11.26
C THR A 55 15.10 3.62 11.15
N PRO A 56 15.12 2.67 12.10
CA PRO A 56 16.03 1.54 12.03
C PRO A 56 15.66 0.59 10.88
N ALA A 57 16.67 0.04 10.22
CA ALA A 57 16.50 -0.98 9.20
C ALA A 57 16.19 -2.35 9.85
N THR A 58 15.02 -2.49 10.43
CA THR A 58 14.50 -3.68 11.12
C THR A 58 13.16 -4.11 10.51
N TRP A 59 12.70 -5.32 10.80
CA TRP A 59 11.38 -5.77 10.38
C TRP A 59 10.27 -4.81 10.89
N LEU A 60 10.24 -4.55 12.19
CA LEU A 60 9.21 -3.72 12.83
C LEU A 60 9.33 -2.23 12.48
N GLY A 61 10.54 -1.73 12.24
CA GLY A 61 10.74 -0.32 11.94
C GLY A 61 10.56 0.03 10.47
N LEU A 62 10.92 -0.89 9.58
CA LEU A 62 10.96 -0.66 8.14
C LEU A 62 9.91 -1.49 7.39
N ALA A 63 10.04 -2.82 7.43
CA ALA A 63 9.32 -3.69 6.50
C ALA A 63 7.82 -3.79 6.82
N GLU A 64 7.47 -4.08 8.07
CA GLU A 64 6.08 -4.30 8.46
C GLU A 64 5.18 -3.06 8.25
N PRO A 65 5.55 -1.83 8.68
CA PRO A 65 4.71 -0.66 8.43
C PRO A 65 4.55 -0.33 6.95
N LEU A 66 5.58 -0.56 6.14
CA LEU A 66 5.53 -0.33 4.71
C LEU A 66 4.64 -1.36 4.01
N GLU A 67 4.79 -2.65 4.35
CA GLU A 67 3.95 -3.72 3.81
C GLU A 67 2.46 -3.49 4.15
N ASP A 68 2.13 -3.16 5.40
CA ASP A 68 0.75 -2.92 5.83
C ASP A 68 0.10 -1.78 5.04
N ALA A 69 0.82 -0.68 4.84
CA ALA A 69 0.30 0.48 4.12
C ALA A 69 0.15 0.20 2.61
N THR A 70 1.13 -0.45 2.00
CA THR A 70 1.11 -0.77 0.56
C THR A 70 0.12 -1.90 0.26
N GLU A 71 -0.04 -2.89 1.15
CA GLU A 71 -1.07 -3.92 1.02
C GLU A 71 -2.47 -3.32 1.06
N SER A 72 -2.75 -2.42 2.00
CA SER A 72 -4.05 -1.74 2.12
C SER A 72 -4.42 -1.00 0.83
N LEU A 73 -3.48 -0.25 0.26
CA LEU A 73 -3.66 0.42 -1.03
C LEU A 73 -3.87 -0.60 -2.16
N SER A 74 -3.04 -1.63 -2.24
CA SER A 74 -3.09 -2.63 -3.30
C SER A 74 -4.41 -3.43 -3.29
N ARG A 75 -4.91 -3.77 -2.11
CA ARG A 75 -6.21 -4.46 -1.96
C ARG A 75 -7.37 -3.58 -2.41
N ALA A 76 -7.41 -2.32 -1.97
CA ALA A 76 -8.44 -1.38 -2.38
C ALA A 76 -8.40 -1.12 -3.88
N TRP A 77 -7.22 -0.85 -4.43
CA TRP A 77 -7.06 -0.62 -5.87
C TRP A 77 -7.37 -1.86 -6.70
N GLY A 78 -6.99 -3.06 -6.25
CA GLY A 78 -7.34 -4.32 -6.89
C GLY A 78 -8.84 -4.54 -6.96
N ALA A 79 -9.60 -4.19 -5.91
CA ALA A 79 -11.05 -4.25 -5.91
C ALA A 79 -11.67 -3.28 -6.92
N VAL A 80 -11.16 -2.05 -7.00
CA VAL A 80 -11.61 -1.04 -7.97
C VAL A 80 -11.31 -1.49 -9.40
N ALA A 81 -10.10 -1.97 -9.67
CA ALA A 81 -9.70 -2.46 -10.99
C ALA A 81 -10.55 -3.67 -11.44
N HIS A 82 -10.84 -4.58 -10.50
CA HIS A 82 -11.73 -5.71 -10.78
C HIS A 82 -13.13 -5.25 -11.16
N LEU A 83 -13.73 -4.36 -10.38
CA LEU A 83 -15.04 -3.79 -10.69
C LEU A 83 -15.05 -3.08 -12.04
N ASN A 84 -14.03 -2.29 -12.36
CA ASN A 84 -13.90 -1.64 -13.65
C ASN A 84 -13.87 -2.63 -14.82
N SER A 85 -13.39 -3.84 -14.59
CA SER A 85 -13.31 -4.89 -15.61
C SER A 85 -14.64 -5.66 -15.80
N VAL A 86 -15.46 -5.80 -14.76
CA VAL A 86 -16.64 -6.70 -14.77
C VAL A 86 -17.97 -5.98 -14.61
N ALA A 87 -18.00 -4.75 -14.08
CA ALA A 87 -19.21 -3.97 -13.80
C ALA A 87 -19.16 -2.58 -14.48
N ASP A 88 -18.73 -2.54 -15.70
CA ASP A 88 -18.37 -1.34 -16.46
C ASP A 88 -19.55 -0.35 -16.60
N THR A 89 -19.52 0.71 -15.79
CA THR A 89 -20.40 1.89 -15.93
C THR A 89 -19.58 3.13 -16.27
N ALA A 90 -20.22 4.16 -16.83
CA ALA A 90 -19.52 5.40 -17.18
C ALA A 90 -18.93 6.09 -15.94
N GLU A 91 -19.67 6.10 -14.84
CA GLU A 91 -19.25 6.69 -13.56
C GLU A 91 -18.05 5.94 -12.96
N LEU A 92 -18.06 4.62 -13.03
CA LEU A 92 -16.96 3.78 -12.53
C LEU A 92 -15.70 3.97 -13.36
N ARG A 93 -15.81 4.01 -14.69
CA ARG A 93 -14.66 4.31 -15.58
C ARG A 93 -14.06 5.67 -15.31
N THR A 94 -14.88 6.68 -15.05
CA THR A 94 -14.41 8.03 -14.71
C THR A 94 -13.62 8.00 -13.40
N ALA A 95 -14.21 7.46 -12.34
CA ALA A 95 -13.55 7.38 -11.03
C ALA A 95 -12.25 6.56 -11.06
N TYR A 96 -12.24 5.44 -11.77
CA TYR A 96 -11.04 4.63 -12.00
C TYR A 96 -9.98 5.41 -12.78
N GLY A 97 -10.36 6.06 -13.88
CA GLY A 97 -9.45 6.81 -14.75
C GLY A 97 -8.81 8.02 -14.07
N GLU A 98 -9.52 8.66 -13.15
CA GLU A 98 -8.99 9.78 -12.36
C GLU A 98 -7.88 9.34 -11.39
N MET A 99 -8.02 8.16 -10.77
CA MET A 99 -7.06 7.68 -9.79
C MET A 99 -5.91 6.85 -10.38
N LEU A 100 -6.09 6.30 -11.59
CA LEU A 100 -5.09 5.46 -12.23
C LEU A 100 -3.70 6.11 -12.37
N PRO A 101 -3.57 7.38 -12.81
CA PRO A 101 -2.26 8.04 -12.91
C PRO A 101 -1.57 8.18 -11.55
N GLU A 102 -2.31 8.51 -10.50
CA GLU A 102 -1.76 8.71 -9.16
C GLU A 102 -1.24 7.40 -8.56
N VAL A 103 -2.04 6.33 -8.65
CA VAL A 103 -1.62 5.00 -8.20
C VAL A 103 -0.41 4.50 -9.00
N THR A 104 -0.43 4.67 -10.32
CA THR A 104 0.68 4.27 -11.19
C THR A 104 1.96 5.04 -10.87
N ALA A 105 1.87 6.35 -10.66
CA ALA A 105 3.01 7.18 -10.30
C ALA A 105 3.61 6.75 -8.96
N PHE A 106 2.78 6.50 -7.95
CA PHE A 106 3.23 6.01 -6.64
C PHE A 106 3.95 4.65 -6.77
N MET A 107 3.35 3.66 -7.43
CA MET A 107 3.95 2.33 -7.61
C MET A 107 5.28 2.40 -8.37
N SER A 108 5.37 3.25 -9.41
CA SER A 108 6.61 3.46 -10.14
C SER A 108 7.69 4.13 -9.29
N SER A 109 7.33 5.11 -8.45
CA SER A 109 8.27 5.78 -7.56
C SER A 109 8.83 4.84 -6.51
N LEU A 110 8.03 3.87 -6.05
CA LEU A 110 8.44 2.88 -5.06
C LEU A 110 9.61 2.03 -5.59
N GLY A 111 9.48 1.47 -6.80
CA GLY A 111 10.51 0.66 -7.45
C GLY A 111 11.75 1.43 -7.91
N GLN A 112 11.74 2.76 -7.82
CA GLN A 112 12.89 3.63 -8.18
C GLN A 112 13.50 4.32 -6.95
N ASN A 113 13.02 4.03 -5.74
CA ASN A 113 13.47 4.67 -4.52
C ASN A 113 14.78 4.05 -4.00
N LEU A 114 15.91 4.63 -4.39
CA LEU A 114 17.23 4.13 -3.99
C LEU A 114 17.44 4.13 -2.46
N ALA A 115 16.91 5.12 -1.75
CA ALA A 115 17.01 5.19 -0.29
C ALA A 115 16.29 4.02 0.38
N LEU A 116 15.11 3.66 -0.14
CA LEU A 116 14.34 2.50 0.32
C LEU A 116 15.09 1.19 0.01
N TYR A 117 15.64 1.05 -1.19
CA TYR A 117 16.50 -0.09 -1.55
C TYR A 117 17.66 -0.28 -0.56
N GLU A 118 18.40 0.78 -0.23
CA GLU A 118 19.52 0.69 0.70
C GLU A 118 19.05 0.31 2.12
N LYS A 119 17.89 0.76 2.56
CA LYS A 119 17.29 0.34 3.84
C LYS A 119 16.98 -1.17 3.85
N PHE A 120 16.34 -1.72 2.82
CA PHE A 120 16.08 -3.16 2.70
C PHE A 120 17.37 -3.98 2.60
N LYS A 121 18.36 -3.48 1.87
CA LYS A 121 19.68 -4.10 1.75
C LYS A 121 20.39 -4.16 3.11
N ASN A 122 20.33 -3.11 3.92
CA ASN A 122 20.87 -3.09 5.26
C ASN A 122 20.16 -4.10 6.16
N LEU A 123 18.83 -4.17 6.12
CA LEU A 123 18.05 -5.17 6.85
C LEU A 123 18.44 -6.60 6.43
N SER A 124 18.58 -6.88 5.14
CA SER A 124 18.95 -8.22 4.64
C SER A 124 20.33 -8.68 5.09
N ARG A 125 21.21 -7.76 5.46
CA ARG A 125 22.58 -8.03 5.95
C ARG A 125 22.71 -7.95 7.47
N SER A 126 21.63 -7.62 8.16
CA SER A 126 21.62 -7.49 9.62
C SER A 126 21.59 -8.85 10.33
N ALA A 127 21.99 -8.87 11.59
CA ALA A 127 21.87 -10.06 12.44
C ALA A 127 20.38 -10.47 12.65
N GLU A 128 19.46 -9.50 12.63
CA GLU A 128 18.02 -9.76 12.74
C GLU A 128 17.52 -10.65 11.60
N PHE A 129 18.00 -10.42 10.37
CA PHE A 129 17.54 -11.17 9.19
C PHE A 129 17.65 -12.69 9.39
N ALA A 130 18.73 -13.16 10.04
CA ALA A 130 18.91 -14.60 10.31
C ALA A 130 17.77 -15.20 11.15
N ASN A 131 17.19 -14.39 12.06
CA ASN A 131 16.16 -14.80 13.02
C ASN A 131 14.73 -14.58 12.50
N LEU A 132 14.54 -13.93 11.35
CA LEU A 132 13.24 -13.73 10.74
C LEU A 132 12.63 -15.06 10.25
N THR A 133 11.32 -15.13 10.21
CA THR A 133 10.58 -16.26 9.63
C THR A 133 10.88 -16.37 8.13
N ARG A 134 10.61 -17.55 7.55
CA ARG A 134 10.73 -17.75 6.10
C ARG A 134 9.90 -16.77 5.29
N ALA A 135 8.68 -16.47 5.75
CA ALA A 135 7.79 -15.51 5.09
C ALA A 135 8.37 -14.09 5.11
N GLN A 136 8.82 -13.63 6.26
CA GLN A 136 9.45 -12.31 6.41
C GLN A 136 10.71 -12.17 5.55
N LYS A 137 11.59 -13.18 5.54
CA LYS A 137 12.75 -13.22 4.64
C LYS A 137 12.34 -13.08 3.18
N LYS A 138 11.26 -13.78 2.78
CA LYS A 138 10.78 -13.73 1.41
C LYS A 138 10.24 -12.36 1.01
N VAL A 139 9.58 -11.66 1.92
CA VAL A 139 9.15 -10.26 1.70
C VAL A 139 10.35 -9.37 1.39
N ILE A 140 11.40 -9.43 2.20
CA ILE A 140 12.62 -8.64 2.03
C ILE A 140 13.35 -8.98 0.72
N GLU A 141 13.47 -10.28 0.39
CA GLU A 141 14.08 -10.75 -0.86
C GLU A 141 13.29 -10.28 -2.09
N ASN A 142 11.96 -10.31 -2.01
CA ASN A 142 11.10 -9.83 -3.09
C ASN A 142 11.25 -8.31 -3.26
N ALA A 143 11.21 -7.54 -2.18
CA ALA A 143 11.43 -6.11 -2.22
C ALA A 143 12.76 -5.77 -2.93
N LEU A 144 13.85 -6.43 -2.55
CA LEU A 144 15.17 -6.20 -3.18
C LEU A 144 15.23 -6.60 -4.66
N ARG A 145 14.43 -7.57 -5.09
CA ARG A 145 14.37 -7.97 -6.50
C ARG A 145 13.57 -6.99 -7.34
N ASP A 146 12.54 -6.38 -6.74
CA ASP A 146 11.57 -5.54 -7.44
C ASP A 146 12.08 -4.08 -7.61
N PHE A 147 13.21 -3.73 -7.00
CA PHE A 147 13.99 -2.52 -7.28
C PHE A 147 14.90 -2.70 -8.51
#